data_2891ac6c1ee5e3f46908ee63a62268c4
#
_entry.id   2891ac6c1ee5e3f46908ee63a62268c4
#
_cell.length_a   1.000
_cell.length_b   1.000
_cell.length_c   1.000
_cell.angle_alpha   90.00
_cell.angle_beta   90.00
_cell.angle_gamma   90.00
#
_symmetry.space_group_name_H-M   'P 1'
#
loop_
_entity.id
_entity.type
_entity.pdbx_description
1 polymer ?
#
loop_
_entity_poly.entity_id
_entity_poly.type
_entity_poly.pdbx_seq_one_letter_code
_entity_poly.pdbx_strand_id
1 'polypeptide(L)'
;IRCGSVSSPEQYEPPSRFAPAPKGLRPPWGGPAADVMSFTLHPGTTPLVISMPHVGTWIPEELQQHYQPRALQVEDTDWYLDRLYAFAADLGASLLVPRESRYVIDLNRPSDNTPMYTGTNNTELVPTRFFTGEPLYLEGREPDGVEVMRRIDELWQPYHDALAGEVHRVKSAHGHAVLFDAHSIKSELPWLFDGTLPHLNLGTVDGHSCAPAL
;
A
#
# COMPACT_ATOMS: atom_id res chain seq x y z
N ILE A 1 36.76 16.84 -7.34
CA ILE A 1 35.39 17.35 -7.16
C ILE A 1 35.25 17.62 -5.66
N ARG A 2 35.12 18.89 -5.28
CA ARG A 2 34.99 19.32 -3.88
C ARG A 2 33.54 19.11 -3.44
N CYS A 3 33.33 18.37 -2.35
CA CYS A 3 32.10 18.26 -1.64
C CYS A 3 31.82 19.57 -0.89
N GLY A 4 30.82 20.32 -1.29
CA GLY A 4 30.30 21.48 -0.56
C GLY A 4 29.46 21.02 0.60
N SER A 5 29.66 21.62 1.78
CA SER A 5 28.88 21.43 3.00
C SER A 5 27.43 21.83 2.74
N VAL A 6 26.51 20.90 2.85
CA VAL A 6 25.06 21.17 2.87
C VAL A 6 24.68 21.60 4.28
N SER A 7 24.13 22.78 4.38
CA SER A 7 23.55 23.39 5.58
C SER A 7 22.45 22.50 6.18
N SER A 8 22.30 22.59 7.50
CA SER A 8 21.36 21.87 8.38
C SER A 8 19.99 21.64 7.77
N PRO A 9 19.35 20.49 8.04
CA PRO A 9 17.97 20.25 7.58
C PRO A 9 17.07 21.29 8.23
N GLU A 10 16.39 22.08 7.40
CA GLU A 10 15.24 22.85 7.83
C GLU A 10 14.24 21.90 8.49
N GLN A 11 13.77 22.26 9.68
CA GLN A 11 12.78 21.52 10.43
C GLN A 11 11.52 21.43 9.55
N TYR A 12 11.26 20.24 9.03
CA TYR A 12 9.98 19.92 8.38
C TYR A 12 8.89 19.96 9.44
N GLU A 13 8.15 21.05 9.52
CA GLU A 13 6.87 21.06 10.20
C GLU A 13 5.84 20.42 9.27
N PRO A 14 5.23 19.28 9.66
CA PRO A 14 4.15 18.71 8.87
C PRO A 14 3.01 19.74 8.81
N PRO A 15 2.36 19.94 7.64
CA PRO A 15 1.25 20.86 7.52
C PRO A 15 0.16 20.43 8.48
N SER A 16 -0.26 21.35 9.35
CA SER A 16 -1.16 21.16 10.49
C SER A 16 -2.62 20.89 10.12
N ARG A 17 -2.92 20.54 8.87
CA ARG A 17 -4.24 20.09 8.40
C ARG A 17 -4.07 19.20 7.18
N PHE A 18 -4.04 17.89 7.39
CA PHE A 18 -4.45 16.98 6.33
C PHE A 18 -5.95 17.13 6.13
N ALA A 19 -6.36 17.97 5.18
CA ALA A 19 -7.70 17.89 4.67
C ALA A 19 -7.88 16.50 4.04
N PRO A 20 -8.98 15.78 4.31
CA PRO A 20 -9.29 14.56 3.57
C PRO A 20 -9.21 14.87 2.07
N ALA A 21 -8.67 13.96 1.28
CA ALA A 21 -8.58 14.16 -0.17
C ALA A 21 -9.96 14.58 -0.69
N PRO A 22 -10.06 15.68 -1.46
CA PRO A 22 -11.36 16.17 -1.92
C PRO A 22 -12.04 15.04 -2.71
N LYS A 23 -13.29 14.74 -2.35
CA LYS A 23 -14.14 13.76 -3.04
C LYS A 23 -14.12 14.12 -4.54
N GLY A 24 -13.66 13.21 -5.39
CA GLY A 24 -13.70 13.36 -6.85
C GLY A 24 -12.40 13.77 -7.54
N LEU A 25 -11.24 13.77 -6.89
CA LEU A 25 -9.96 13.90 -7.61
C LEU A 25 -9.74 12.64 -8.47
N ARG A 26 -9.78 12.85 -9.79
CA ARG A 26 -9.35 11.82 -10.73
C ARG A 26 -7.85 11.58 -10.54
N PRO A 27 -7.42 10.31 -10.56
CA PRO A 27 -5.99 10.02 -10.60
C PRO A 27 -5.36 10.71 -11.82
N PRO A 28 -4.08 11.13 -11.74
CA PRO A 28 -3.39 11.87 -12.81
C PRO A 28 -3.38 11.16 -14.16
N TRP A 29 -3.62 9.86 -14.19
CA TRP A 29 -3.65 9.02 -15.41
C TRP A 29 -5.03 8.81 -16.07
N GLY A 30 -6.09 9.51 -15.64
CA GLY A 30 -7.31 9.69 -16.44
C GLY A 30 -8.26 8.50 -16.61
N GLY A 31 -8.35 7.58 -15.66
CA GLY A 31 -9.35 6.49 -15.69
C GLY A 31 -10.79 6.98 -15.42
N PRO A 32 -11.84 6.24 -15.83
CA PRO A 32 -13.21 6.54 -15.48
C PRO A 32 -13.40 6.50 -13.96
N ALA A 33 -14.21 7.41 -13.42
CA ALA A 33 -14.65 7.34 -12.03
C ALA A 33 -15.48 6.05 -11.88
N ALA A 34 -14.87 5.01 -11.32
CA ALA A 34 -15.57 3.76 -11.04
C ALA A 34 -16.22 3.87 -9.66
N ASP A 35 -17.51 4.05 -9.63
CA ASP A 35 -18.32 4.16 -8.40
C ASP A 35 -18.50 2.82 -7.65
N VAL A 36 -17.83 1.74 -8.01
CA VAL A 36 -18.14 0.40 -7.46
C VAL A 36 -16.91 -0.51 -7.23
N MET A 37 -15.71 -0.16 -7.69
CA MET A 37 -14.56 -1.07 -7.57
C MET A 37 -13.64 -0.67 -6.41
N SER A 38 -13.22 -1.67 -5.61
CA SER A 38 -12.27 -1.49 -4.50
C SER A 38 -10.84 -1.13 -4.96
N PHE A 39 -10.57 -1.19 -6.27
CA PHE A 39 -9.28 -0.82 -6.86
C PHE A 39 -9.46 -0.34 -8.30
N THR A 40 -8.40 0.26 -8.84
CA THR A 40 -8.30 0.62 -10.25
C THR A 40 -7.11 -0.12 -10.86
N LEU A 41 -7.33 -0.82 -11.98
CA LEU A 41 -6.28 -1.39 -12.82
C LEU A 41 -6.16 -0.57 -14.11
N HIS A 42 -4.94 -0.07 -14.38
CA HIS A 42 -4.57 0.56 -15.65
C HIS A 42 -3.66 -0.41 -16.40
N PRO A 43 -4.16 -1.14 -17.40
CA PRO A 43 -3.34 -2.06 -18.19
C PRO A 43 -2.27 -1.32 -19.00
N GLY A 44 -1.03 -1.78 -18.88
CA GLY A 44 0.10 -1.25 -19.63
C GLY A 44 0.42 -2.04 -20.91
N THR A 45 1.49 -1.60 -21.57
CA THR A 45 1.97 -2.16 -22.85
C THR A 45 3.38 -2.74 -22.76
N THR A 46 4.03 -2.66 -21.59
CA THR A 46 5.38 -3.20 -21.34
C THR A 46 5.34 -4.37 -20.34
N PRO A 47 6.45 -5.10 -20.15
CA PRO A 47 6.50 -6.21 -19.18
C PRO A 47 6.38 -5.79 -17.71
N LEU A 48 6.30 -4.51 -17.38
CA LEU A 48 6.29 -3.99 -16.00
C LEU A 48 4.86 -3.87 -15.47
N VAL A 49 4.63 -4.48 -14.30
CA VAL A 49 3.40 -4.34 -13.51
C VAL A 49 3.79 -3.73 -12.16
N ILE A 50 3.17 -2.63 -11.79
CA ILE A 50 3.37 -1.97 -10.49
C ILE A 50 2.10 -2.10 -9.67
N SER A 51 2.22 -2.74 -8.51
CA SER A 51 1.19 -2.82 -7.47
C SER A 51 1.52 -1.81 -6.38
N MET A 52 0.53 -1.07 -5.90
CA MET A 52 0.67 -0.06 -4.83
C MET A 52 -0.34 -0.34 -3.71
N PRO A 53 -0.21 -1.45 -2.96
CA PRO A 53 -1.28 -1.99 -2.13
C PRO A 53 -1.70 -1.11 -0.95
N HIS A 54 -0.89 -0.10 -0.58
CA HIS A 54 -1.11 0.72 0.61
C HIS A 54 -1.34 2.21 0.36
N VAL A 55 -1.65 2.61 -0.89
CA VAL A 55 -1.93 4.02 -1.22
C VAL A 55 -3.38 4.43 -0.96
N GLY A 56 -4.27 3.45 -0.80
CA GLY A 56 -5.68 3.69 -0.52
C GLY A 56 -5.89 4.42 0.81
N THR A 57 -6.85 5.35 0.82
CA THR A 57 -7.14 6.19 1.99
C THR A 57 -8.59 6.09 2.45
N TRP A 58 -9.43 5.39 1.71
CA TRP A 58 -10.85 5.33 2.02
C TRP A 58 -11.15 4.25 3.06
N ILE A 59 -11.91 4.63 4.08
CA ILE A 59 -12.52 3.71 5.06
C ILE A 59 -14.04 3.83 4.87
N PRO A 60 -14.75 2.71 4.56
CA PRO A 60 -16.21 2.69 4.44
C PRO A 60 -16.91 3.38 5.61
N GLU A 61 -17.96 4.17 5.33
CA GLU A 61 -18.64 4.97 6.36
C GLU A 61 -19.20 4.10 7.50
N GLU A 62 -19.70 2.91 7.16
CA GLU A 62 -20.21 1.92 8.12
C GLU A 62 -19.13 1.37 9.06
N LEU A 63 -17.86 1.39 8.64
CA LEU A 63 -16.75 0.93 9.45
C LEU A 63 -16.15 2.04 10.32
N GLN A 64 -16.26 3.31 9.92
CA GLN A 64 -15.61 4.44 10.59
C GLN A 64 -15.98 4.56 12.07
N GLN A 65 -17.23 4.20 12.44
CA GLN A 65 -17.71 4.21 13.81
C GLN A 65 -17.04 3.18 14.75
N HIS A 66 -16.30 2.22 14.20
CA HIS A 66 -15.59 1.19 14.96
C HIS A 66 -14.14 1.59 15.26
N TYR A 67 -13.60 2.56 14.52
CA TYR A 67 -12.21 3.00 14.63
C TYR A 67 -12.02 4.11 15.65
N GLN A 68 -10.81 4.19 16.20
CA GLN A 68 -10.37 5.38 16.92
C GLN A 68 -10.40 6.61 15.99
N PRO A 69 -10.75 7.81 16.46
CA PRO A 69 -10.74 9.02 15.63
C PRO A 69 -9.41 9.28 14.90
N ARG A 70 -8.28 8.90 15.51
CA ARG A 70 -6.94 8.97 14.93
C ARG A 70 -6.82 8.08 13.68
N ALA A 71 -7.44 6.90 13.67
CA ALA A 71 -7.38 5.97 12.54
C ALA A 71 -7.99 6.54 11.25
N LEU A 72 -8.94 7.47 11.37
CA LEU A 72 -9.53 8.14 10.21
C LEU A 72 -8.57 9.09 9.49
N GLN A 73 -7.39 9.34 10.07
CA GLN A 73 -6.31 10.08 9.42
C GLN A 73 -5.43 9.19 8.54
N VAL A 74 -5.61 7.87 8.59
CA VAL A 74 -4.90 6.84 7.80
C VAL A 74 -3.39 7.06 7.74
N GLU A 75 -2.78 7.34 8.89
CA GLU A 75 -1.39 7.83 9.00
C GLU A 75 -0.31 6.85 8.53
N ASP A 76 -0.64 5.54 8.45
CA ASP A 76 0.25 4.47 7.99
C ASP A 76 0.07 4.17 6.49
N THR A 77 -0.58 5.06 5.75
CA THR A 77 -0.70 5.01 4.29
C THR A 77 0.66 5.28 3.64
N ASP A 78 0.92 4.62 2.51
CA ASP A 78 2.06 4.92 1.65
C ASP A 78 1.78 6.21 0.85
N TRP A 79 1.93 7.36 1.52
CA TRP A 79 1.51 8.67 1.04
C TRP A 79 2.19 9.07 -0.27
N TYR A 80 1.40 9.59 -1.22
CA TYR A 80 1.83 10.16 -2.51
C TYR A 80 2.57 9.17 -3.43
N LEU A 81 2.54 7.89 -3.14
CA LEU A 81 3.22 6.88 -3.94
C LEU A 81 2.62 6.80 -5.37
N ASP A 82 1.30 6.92 -5.47
CA ASP A 82 0.57 7.05 -6.72
C ASP A 82 1.07 8.21 -7.60
N ARG A 83 1.40 9.34 -6.97
CA ARG A 83 1.97 10.51 -7.67
C ARG A 83 3.44 10.32 -8.00
N LEU A 84 4.21 9.71 -7.10
CA LEU A 84 5.63 9.40 -7.29
C LEU A 84 5.82 8.46 -8.49
N TYR A 85 4.94 7.46 -8.65
CA TYR A 85 5.01 6.49 -9.74
C TYR A 85 4.14 6.86 -10.95
N ALA A 86 3.56 8.07 -11.01
CA ALA A 86 2.73 8.50 -12.15
C ALA A 86 3.48 8.41 -13.50
N PHE A 87 4.79 8.66 -13.49
CA PHE A 87 5.65 8.54 -14.69
C PHE A 87 5.69 7.12 -15.29
N ALA A 88 5.38 6.10 -14.47
CA ALA A 88 5.42 4.71 -14.93
C ALA A 88 4.34 4.41 -15.99
N ALA A 89 3.24 5.17 -15.98
CA ALA A 89 2.24 5.09 -17.03
C ALA A 89 2.82 5.51 -18.39
N ASP A 90 3.67 6.56 -18.42
CA ASP A 90 4.35 7.02 -19.64
C ASP A 90 5.39 6.01 -20.13
N LEU A 91 5.92 5.18 -19.23
CA LEU A 91 6.77 4.03 -19.56
C LEU A 91 5.96 2.82 -20.07
N GLY A 92 4.64 2.91 -20.07
CA GLY A 92 3.75 1.81 -20.47
C GLY A 92 3.61 0.70 -19.43
N ALA A 93 3.92 0.95 -18.17
CA ALA A 93 3.71 0.00 -17.07
C ALA A 93 2.21 -0.18 -16.78
N SER A 94 1.81 -1.37 -16.36
CA SER A 94 0.50 -1.59 -15.75
C SER A 94 0.53 -1.08 -14.29
N LEU A 95 -0.54 -0.42 -13.86
CA LEU A 95 -0.66 0.11 -12.49
C LEU A 95 -1.90 -0.45 -11.81
N LEU A 96 -1.75 -0.98 -10.60
CA LEU A 96 -2.84 -1.47 -9.76
C LEU A 96 -2.88 -0.69 -8.45
N VAL A 97 -4.00 0.00 -8.22
CA VAL A 97 -4.15 1.02 -7.16
C VAL A 97 -5.43 0.77 -6.39
N PRO A 98 -5.39 0.39 -5.10
CA PRO A 98 -6.58 0.22 -4.28
C PRO A 98 -7.17 1.56 -3.83
N ARG A 99 -8.45 1.54 -3.53
CA ARG A 99 -9.19 2.67 -2.94
C ARG A 99 -9.16 2.63 -1.42
N GLU A 100 -9.37 1.44 -0.87
CA GLU A 100 -9.46 1.21 0.57
C GLU A 100 -8.11 1.37 1.26
N SER A 101 -8.17 1.97 2.46
CA SER A 101 -7.02 2.05 3.35
C SER A 101 -6.56 0.65 3.78
N ARG A 102 -5.25 0.48 3.98
CA ARG A 102 -4.69 -0.72 4.60
C ARG A 102 -5.28 -1.03 5.98
N TYR A 103 -5.89 -0.06 6.65
CA TYR A 103 -6.59 -0.28 7.91
C TYR A 103 -7.88 -1.10 7.74
N VAL A 104 -8.47 -1.08 6.55
CA VAL A 104 -9.62 -1.94 6.23
C VAL A 104 -9.15 -3.37 5.99
N ILE A 105 -8.16 -3.55 5.13
CA ILE A 105 -7.49 -4.82 4.88
C ILE A 105 -6.10 -4.55 4.28
N ASP A 106 -5.08 -5.26 4.75
CA ASP A 106 -3.72 -5.14 4.23
C ASP A 106 -3.55 -6.07 3.02
N LEU A 107 -3.58 -5.48 1.82
CA LEU A 107 -3.46 -6.21 0.55
C LEU A 107 -2.07 -6.79 0.31
N ASN A 108 -1.08 -6.47 1.17
CA ASN A 108 0.26 -7.06 1.16
C ASN A 108 0.44 -8.06 2.32
N ARG A 109 -0.63 -8.75 2.70
CA ARG A 109 -0.61 -9.86 3.66
C ARG A 109 -1.31 -11.07 3.06
N PRO A 110 -0.86 -12.29 3.41
CA PRO A 110 -1.56 -13.49 2.97
C PRO A 110 -2.95 -13.58 3.61
N SER A 111 -3.92 -14.14 2.87
CA SER A 111 -5.31 -14.23 3.33
C SER A 111 -5.52 -15.12 4.56
N ASP A 112 -4.57 -16.01 4.85
CA ASP A 112 -4.57 -16.84 6.06
C ASP A 112 -3.93 -16.14 7.28
N ASN A 113 -3.55 -14.87 7.13
CA ASN A 113 -2.90 -14.06 8.15
C ASN A 113 -1.60 -14.67 8.73
N THR A 114 -0.90 -15.51 7.97
CA THR A 114 0.41 -16.04 8.39
C THR A 114 1.40 -14.89 8.60
N PRO A 115 2.08 -14.80 9.77
CA PRO A 115 3.06 -13.76 10.03
C PRO A 115 4.21 -13.78 9.03
N MET A 116 4.60 -12.61 8.51
CA MET A 116 5.74 -12.52 7.58
C MET A 116 7.08 -12.73 8.28
N TYR A 117 7.18 -12.33 9.55
CA TYR A 117 8.42 -12.43 10.33
C TYR A 117 8.16 -13.14 11.65
N THR A 118 8.97 -14.11 11.98
CA THR A 118 8.91 -14.81 13.27
C THR A 118 9.68 -14.06 14.34
N GLY A 119 9.09 -13.93 15.54
CA GLY A 119 9.77 -13.34 16.70
C GLY A 119 9.82 -11.82 16.75
N THR A 120 9.13 -11.14 15.85
CA THR A 120 8.98 -9.67 15.84
C THR A 120 7.52 -9.26 15.77
N ASN A 121 7.23 -7.99 16.03
CA ASN A 121 5.91 -7.44 15.77
C ASN A 121 5.60 -7.50 14.28
N ASN A 122 4.39 -7.93 13.96
CA ASN A 122 3.89 -7.99 12.59
C ASN A 122 2.59 -7.19 12.49
N THR A 123 2.33 -6.64 11.32
CA THR A 123 0.99 -6.16 10.98
C THR A 123 0.16 -7.33 10.47
N GLU A 124 -1.11 -7.33 10.81
CA GLU A 124 -2.07 -8.38 10.50
C GLU A 124 -2.71 -8.14 9.13
N LEU A 125 -3.39 -9.15 8.58
CA LEU A 125 -4.20 -9.03 7.36
C LEU A 125 -5.28 -7.94 7.52
N VAL A 126 -5.98 -7.93 8.66
CA VAL A 126 -6.84 -6.83 9.08
C VAL A 126 -6.17 -6.18 10.28
N PRO A 127 -5.43 -5.08 10.11
CA PRO A 127 -4.66 -4.47 11.17
C PRO A 127 -5.51 -4.06 12.36
N THR A 128 -5.07 -4.40 13.56
CA THR A 128 -5.72 -3.99 14.81
C THR A 128 -4.98 -2.86 15.52
N ARG A 129 -3.75 -2.54 15.04
CA ARG A 129 -2.87 -1.53 15.63
C ARG A 129 -2.27 -0.61 14.57
N PHE A 130 -1.96 0.61 15.01
CA PHE A 130 -1.07 1.50 14.28
C PHE A 130 0.36 0.93 14.22
N PHE A 131 1.17 1.44 13.31
CA PHE A 131 2.61 1.15 13.28
C PHE A 131 3.36 1.57 14.55
N THR A 132 2.74 2.40 15.36
CA THR A 132 3.23 2.83 16.67
C THR A 132 2.76 1.94 17.82
N GLY A 133 1.93 0.91 17.54
CA GLY A 133 1.51 -0.13 18.47
C GLY A 133 0.18 0.12 19.19
N GLU A 134 -0.38 1.33 19.14
CA GLU A 134 -1.65 1.63 19.79
C GLU A 134 -2.84 1.01 19.02
N PRO A 135 -3.98 0.76 19.70
CA PRO A 135 -5.17 0.18 19.07
C PRO A 135 -5.75 1.07 17.97
N LEU A 136 -6.10 0.47 16.83
CA LEU A 136 -6.84 1.12 15.74
C LEU A 136 -8.34 1.24 16.03
N TYR A 137 -8.90 0.28 16.74
CA TYR A 137 -10.33 0.19 17.01
C TYR A 137 -10.69 0.74 18.39
N LEU A 138 -11.94 1.15 18.56
CA LEU A 138 -12.54 1.37 19.85
C LEU A 138 -12.62 0.02 20.59
N GLU A 139 -12.60 0.04 21.92
CA GLU A 139 -12.63 -1.18 22.76
C GLU A 139 -13.83 -2.08 22.39
N GLY A 140 -13.54 -3.34 22.06
CA GLY A 140 -14.52 -4.35 21.69
C GLY A 140 -15.19 -4.11 20.33
N ARG A 141 -14.56 -3.30 19.46
CA ARG A 141 -15.05 -3.00 18.09
C ARG A 141 -14.15 -3.57 16.99
N GLU A 142 -13.17 -4.38 17.35
CA GLU A 142 -12.35 -5.11 16.41
C GLU A 142 -13.23 -6.03 15.56
N PRO A 143 -12.88 -6.26 14.27
CA PRO A 143 -13.65 -7.15 13.40
C PRO A 143 -13.59 -8.59 13.92
N ASP A 144 -14.71 -9.24 13.91
CA ASP A 144 -14.79 -10.68 14.15
C ASP A 144 -14.40 -11.50 12.91
N GLY A 145 -14.36 -12.83 13.05
CA GLY A 145 -13.98 -13.71 11.94
C GLY A 145 -14.92 -13.63 10.73
N VAL A 146 -16.20 -13.30 10.92
CA VAL A 146 -17.16 -13.16 9.82
C VAL A 146 -16.85 -11.89 9.02
N GLU A 147 -16.58 -10.79 9.71
CA GLU A 147 -16.20 -9.53 9.06
C GLU A 147 -14.84 -9.64 8.36
N VAL A 148 -13.87 -10.35 8.96
CA VAL A 148 -12.57 -10.62 8.31
C VAL A 148 -12.78 -11.39 7.01
N MET A 149 -13.58 -12.47 7.01
CA MET A 149 -13.88 -13.25 5.81
C MET A 149 -14.57 -12.41 4.74
N ARG A 150 -15.54 -11.57 5.13
CA ARG A 150 -16.20 -10.64 4.20
C ARG A 150 -15.19 -9.72 3.50
N ARG A 151 -14.24 -9.14 4.25
CA ARG A 151 -13.19 -8.28 3.66
C ARG A 151 -12.25 -9.05 2.74
N ILE A 152 -11.94 -10.31 3.05
CA ILE A 152 -11.17 -11.17 2.15
C ILE A 152 -11.93 -11.36 0.84
N ASP A 153 -13.19 -11.76 0.89
CA ASP A 153 -13.99 -12.08 -0.30
C ASP A 153 -14.29 -10.86 -1.16
N GLU A 154 -14.57 -9.71 -0.53
CA GLU A 154 -14.99 -8.50 -1.24
C GLU A 154 -13.84 -7.59 -1.68
N LEU A 155 -12.70 -7.61 -0.99
CA LEU A 155 -11.60 -6.66 -1.21
C LEU A 155 -10.29 -7.34 -1.58
N TRP A 156 -9.85 -8.31 -0.77
CA TRP A 156 -8.54 -8.95 -0.95
C TRP A 156 -8.51 -9.86 -2.18
N GLN A 157 -9.47 -10.77 -2.30
CA GLN A 157 -9.52 -11.74 -3.40
C GLN A 157 -9.66 -11.07 -4.77
N PRO A 158 -10.60 -10.11 -4.98
CA PRO A 158 -10.71 -9.41 -6.26
C PRO A 158 -9.45 -8.62 -6.66
N TYR A 159 -8.76 -8.01 -5.69
CA TYR A 159 -7.49 -7.31 -5.93
C TYR A 159 -6.41 -8.27 -6.42
N HIS A 160 -6.24 -9.40 -5.73
CA HIS A 160 -5.23 -10.40 -6.09
C HIS A 160 -5.57 -11.15 -7.38
N ASP A 161 -6.84 -11.39 -7.66
CA ASP A 161 -7.28 -11.95 -8.95
C ASP A 161 -6.94 -11.00 -10.11
N ALA A 162 -7.18 -9.71 -9.93
CA ALA A 162 -6.82 -8.70 -10.92
C ALA A 162 -5.29 -8.61 -11.13
N LEU A 163 -4.52 -8.63 -10.03
CA LEU A 163 -3.05 -8.63 -10.07
C LEU A 163 -2.53 -9.86 -10.81
N ALA A 164 -3.00 -11.05 -10.44
CA ALA A 164 -2.59 -12.30 -11.06
C ALA A 164 -2.97 -12.34 -12.55
N GLY A 165 -4.18 -11.89 -12.88
CA GLY A 165 -4.68 -11.78 -14.25
C GLY A 165 -3.80 -10.85 -15.11
N GLU A 166 -3.42 -9.70 -14.56
CA GLU A 166 -2.58 -8.73 -15.27
C GLU A 166 -1.14 -9.23 -15.46
N VAL A 167 -0.55 -9.84 -14.44
CA VAL A 167 0.77 -10.49 -14.55
C VAL A 167 0.74 -11.61 -15.60
N HIS A 168 -0.34 -12.41 -15.64
CA HIS A 168 -0.52 -13.45 -16.65
C HIS A 168 -0.65 -12.85 -18.08
N ARG A 169 -1.46 -11.82 -18.25
CA ARG A 169 -1.65 -11.12 -19.52
C ARG A 169 -0.32 -10.58 -20.06
N VAL A 170 0.40 -9.86 -19.21
CA VAL A 170 1.71 -9.28 -19.53
C VAL A 170 2.73 -10.37 -19.89
N LYS A 171 2.82 -11.43 -19.07
CA LYS A 171 3.71 -12.58 -19.34
C LYS A 171 3.38 -13.26 -20.66
N SER A 172 2.10 -13.40 -21.01
CA SER A 172 1.67 -14.00 -22.27
C SER A 172 2.05 -13.14 -23.48
N ALA A 173 1.98 -11.82 -23.32
CA ALA A 173 2.31 -10.87 -24.40
C ALA A 173 3.83 -10.71 -24.64
N HIS A 174 4.63 -10.79 -23.58
CA HIS A 174 6.06 -10.44 -23.61
C HIS A 174 7.02 -11.61 -23.31
N GLY A 175 6.50 -12.80 -22.96
CA GLY A 175 7.31 -13.96 -22.54
C GLY A 175 7.75 -13.91 -21.07
N HIS A 176 7.67 -12.75 -20.43
CA HIS A 176 7.99 -12.52 -19.02
C HIS A 176 7.15 -11.36 -18.46
N ALA A 177 7.10 -11.23 -17.15
CA ALA A 177 6.57 -10.08 -16.44
C ALA A 177 7.49 -9.72 -15.27
N VAL A 178 7.60 -8.43 -14.98
CA VAL A 178 8.27 -7.92 -13.78
C VAL A 178 7.19 -7.29 -12.91
N LEU A 179 6.97 -7.87 -11.73
CA LEU A 179 6.11 -7.28 -10.71
C LEU A 179 6.98 -6.43 -9.78
N PHE A 180 6.63 -5.16 -9.66
CA PHE A 180 7.21 -4.23 -8.71
C PHE A 180 6.13 -3.83 -7.70
N ASP A 181 6.27 -4.32 -6.47
CA ASP A 181 5.37 -3.98 -5.38
C ASP A 181 5.92 -2.73 -4.67
N ALA A 182 5.27 -1.60 -4.93
CA ALA A 182 5.76 -0.29 -4.53
C ALA A 182 5.24 0.08 -3.15
N HIS A 183 6.15 0.44 -2.26
CA HIS A 183 5.87 0.82 -0.88
C HIS A 183 6.61 2.07 -0.46
N SER A 184 6.09 2.73 0.57
CA SER A 184 6.84 3.70 1.38
C SER A 184 6.57 3.44 2.86
N ILE A 185 7.57 3.73 3.70
CA ILE A 185 7.47 3.56 5.14
C ILE A 185 8.32 4.63 5.82
N LYS A 186 7.96 5.01 7.03
CA LYS A 186 8.80 5.88 7.88
C LYS A 186 10.15 5.20 8.14
N SER A 187 11.23 5.98 8.13
CA SER A 187 12.58 5.45 8.35
C SER A 187 12.80 4.87 9.74
N GLU A 188 12.00 5.27 10.72
CA GLU A 188 12.08 4.84 12.11
C GLU A 188 10.69 4.48 12.63
N LEU A 189 10.52 3.23 13.05
CA LEU A 189 9.29 2.68 13.64
C LEU A 189 9.67 1.67 14.72
N PRO A 190 10.01 2.11 15.93
CA PRO A 190 10.56 1.26 16.98
C PRO A 190 9.65 0.10 17.41
N TRP A 191 8.34 0.21 17.15
CA TRP A 191 7.42 -0.89 17.42
C TRP A 191 7.55 -2.04 16.40
N LEU A 192 7.93 -1.74 15.14
CA LEU A 192 8.07 -2.73 14.07
C LEU A 192 9.50 -3.23 13.91
N PHE A 193 10.48 -2.34 13.99
CA PHE A 193 11.90 -2.65 13.79
C PHE A 193 12.81 -1.67 14.52
N ASP A 194 14.03 -2.12 14.82
CA ASP A 194 15.07 -1.30 15.42
C ASP A 194 15.86 -0.51 14.39
N GLY A 195 16.32 0.68 14.77
CA GLY A 195 17.20 1.53 13.97
C GLY A 195 16.50 2.33 12.89
N THR A 196 17.29 2.75 11.89
CA THR A 196 16.85 3.63 10.80
C THR A 196 16.99 2.91 9.46
N LEU A 197 15.91 2.83 8.70
CA LEU A 197 15.92 2.25 7.34
C LEU A 197 16.68 3.16 6.37
N PRO A 198 17.41 2.58 5.39
CA PRO A 198 17.97 3.33 4.26
C PRO A 198 16.84 3.97 3.44
N HIS A 199 17.19 5.03 2.66
CA HIS A 199 16.23 5.75 1.82
C HIS A 199 15.58 4.88 0.73
N LEU A 200 16.32 3.89 0.23
CA LEU A 200 15.83 2.93 -0.77
C LEU A 200 16.11 1.51 -0.27
N ASN A 201 15.07 0.70 -0.26
CA ASN A 201 15.13 -0.70 0.11
C ASN A 201 14.54 -1.54 -1.03
N LEU A 202 15.30 -2.51 -1.52
CA LEU A 202 14.83 -3.51 -2.48
C LEU A 202 14.67 -4.85 -1.77
N GLY A 203 13.44 -5.30 -1.59
CA GLY A 203 13.12 -6.61 -1.05
C GLY A 203 13.06 -7.64 -2.18
N THR A 204 13.90 -8.65 -2.12
CA THR A 204 13.97 -9.70 -3.17
C THR A 204 13.75 -11.11 -2.61
N VAL A 205 13.27 -11.21 -1.36
CA VAL A 205 13.09 -12.51 -0.67
C VAL A 205 14.39 -13.34 -0.76
N ASP A 206 15.49 -12.74 -0.30
CA ASP A 206 16.85 -13.33 -0.37
C ASP A 206 17.26 -13.78 -1.79
N GLY A 207 16.83 -13.04 -2.81
CA GLY A 207 17.11 -13.34 -4.22
C GLY A 207 16.17 -14.38 -4.86
N HIS A 208 15.13 -14.81 -4.13
CA HIS A 208 14.18 -15.81 -4.67
C HIS A 208 13.11 -15.19 -5.57
N SER A 209 12.81 -13.88 -5.43
CA SER A 209 11.75 -13.21 -6.20
C SER A 209 12.23 -12.58 -7.51
N CYS A 210 13.52 -12.41 -7.70
CA CYS A 210 14.08 -11.89 -8.95
C CYS A 210 15.49 -12.43 -9.22
N ALA A 211 15.91 -12.40 -10.50
CA ALA A 211 17.27 -12.75 -10.87
C ALA A 211 18.27 -11.70 -10.37
N PRO A 212 19.51 -12.09 -9.98
CA PRO A 212 20.52 -11.16 -9.49
C PRO A 212 20.94 -10.06 -10.50
N ALA A 213 20.57 -10.22 -11.76
CA ALA A 213 20.85 -9.24 -12.84
C ALA A 213 19.76 -8.17 -12.99
N LEU A 214 18.65 -8.26 -12.25
CA LEU A 214 17.62 -7.24 -12.13
C LEU A 214 17.94 -6.32 -10.97
#